data_b38ab7d98aaa2ca65a4e2bb6800eeb5d
#
_entry.id   b38ab7d98aaa2ca65a4e2bb6800eeb5d
#
_cell.length_a   1.000
_cell.length_b   1.000
_cell.length_c   1.000
_cell.angle_alpha   90.00
_cell.angle_beta   90.00
_cell.angle_gamma   90.00
#
_symmetry.space_group_name_H-M   'P 1'
#
loop_
_entity.id
_entity.type
_entity.pdbx_description
1 polymer ?
#
loop_
_entity_poly.entity_id
_entity_poly.type
_entity_poly.pdbx_seq_one_letter_code
_entity_poly.pdbx_strand_id
1 'polypeptide(L)'
;MQIKFDETAWEDYLYWQQTDRVVLKRINRLIREIQRDPFAGIGKPEPLKHALSGFWSRRIDERHRLVYAVSGDTLLIAQCRDHY
;
A
#
# COMPACT_ATOMS: atom_id res chain seq x y z
N MET A 1 6.08 13.66 4.74
CA MET A 1 5.18 13.19 3.67
C MET A 1 3.81 12.93 4.27
N GLN A 2 2.80 13.45 3.64
CA GLN A 2 1.41 13.23 4.06
C GLN A 2 0.94 11.88 3.56
N ILE A 3 0.05 11.24 4.32
CA ILE A 3 -0.54 9.96 3.94
C ILE A 3 -2.02 10.18 3.68
N LYS A 4 -2.47 9.78 2.50
CA LYS A 4 -3.87 9.88 2.11
C LYS A 4 -4.36 8.50 1.73
N PHE A 5 -5.48 8.08 2.32
CA PHE A 5 -6.15 6.84 1.93
C PHE A 5 -7.30 7.17 0.99
N ASP A 6 -7.33 6.53 -0.15
CA ASP A 6 -8.50 6.45 -0.99
C ASP A 6 -9.60 5.71 -0.18
N GLU A 7 -10.84 5.97 -0.49
CA GLU A 7 -11.96 5.38 0.25
C GLU A 7 -11.89 3.85 0.29
N THR A 8 -11.60 3.21 -0.84
CA THR A 8 -11.43 1.75 -0.89
C THR A 8 -10.32 1.27 0.03
N ALA A 9 -9.19 1.95 0.00
CA ALA A 9 -8.05 1.57 0.85
C ALA A 9 -8.36 1.76 2.33
N TRP A 10 -9.13 2.80 2.67
CA TRP A 10 -9.53 3.03 4.04
C TRP A 10 -10.44 1.91 4.55
N GLU A 11 -11.38 1.46 3.73
CA GLU A 11 -12.23 0.33 4.06
C GLU A 11 -11.41 -0.96 4.23
N ASP A 12 -10.42 -1.18 3.37
CA ASP A 12 -9.51 -2.32 3.49
C ASP A 12 -8.76 -2.28 4.81
N TYR A 13 -8.25 -1.10 5.17
CA TYR A 13 -7.49 -0.90 6.40
C TYR A 13 -8.34 -1.19 7.64
N LEU A 14 -9.57 -0.70 7.65
CA LEU A 14 -10.52 -0.97 8.74
C LEU A 14 -10.85 -2.46 8.84
N TYR A 15 -10.98 -3.12 7.70
CA TYR A 15 -11.21 -4.57 7.68
C TYR A 15 -10.09 -5.32 8.41
N TRP A 16 -8.84 -5.00 8.10
CA TRP A 16 -7.70 -5.64 8.75
C TRP A 16 -7.63 -5.31 10.24
N GLN A 17 -7.97 -4.10 10.60
CA GLN A 17 -7.99 -3.68 11.99
C GLN A 17 -8.92 -4.55 12.84
N GLN A 18 -9.99 -5.05 12.24
CA GLN A 18 -10.98 -5.88 12.94
C GLN A 18 -10.73 -7.38 12.78
N THR A 19 -10.03 -7.82 11.75
CA THR A 19 -9.95 -9.25 11.41
C THR A 19 -8.57 -9.86 11.51
N ASP A 20 -7.49 -9.11 11.29
CA ASP A 20 -6.14 -9.69 11.25
C ASP A 20 -5.07 -8.65 11.59
N ARG A 21 -4.65 -8.68 12.83
CA ARG A 21 -3.64 -7.74 13.34
C ARG A 21 -2.25 -7.97 12.77
N VAL A 22 -1.93 -9.19 12.35
CA VAL A 22 -0.63 -9.49 11.74
C VAL A 22 -0.54 -8.81 10.39
N VAL A 23 -1.60 -8.89 9.59
CA VAL A 23 -1.67 -8.18 8.30
C VAL A 23 -1.62 -6.67 8.51
N LEU A 24 -2.36 -6.18 9.49
CA LEU A 24 -2.35 -4.75 9.81
C LEU A 24 -0.94 -4.24 10.13
N LYS A 25 -0.21 -4.97 10.97
CA LYS A 25 1.17 -4.60 11.31
C LYS A 25 2.06 -4.58 10.08
N ARG A 26 1.88 -5.54 9.19
CA ARG A 26 2.65 -5.60 7.95
C ARG A 26 2.36 -4.39 7.07
N ILE A 27 1.09 -4.02 6.94
CA ILE A 27 0.69 -2.84 6.17
C ILE A 27 1.32 -1.58 6.77
N ASN A 28 1.25 -1.42 8.09
CA ASN A 28 1.84 -0.27 8.77
C ASN A 28 3.35 -0.19 8.52
N ARG A 29 4.02 -1.33 8.57
CA ARG A 29 5.45 -1.38 8.28
C ARG A 29 5.75 -0.99 6.83
N LEU A 30 4.96 -1.49 5.88
CA LEU A 30 5.13 -1.13 4.47
C LEU A 30 4.95 0.38 4.25
N ILE A 31 3.96 0.98 4.87
CA ILE A 31 3.74 2.42 4.77
C ILE A 31 4.97 3.19 5.29
N ARG A 32 5.51 2.79 6.43
CA ARG A 32 6.74 3.39 6.96
C ARG A 32 7.91 3.27 6.01
N GLU A 33 8.06 2.09 5.41
CA GLU A 33 9.16 1.85 4.46
C GLU A 33 8.99 2.67 3.19
N ILE A 34 7.78 2.83 2.72
CA ILE A 34 7.49 3.67 1.56
C ILE A 34 7.83 5.13 1.85
N GLN A 35 7.55 5.60 3.05
CA GLN A 35 7.90 6.97 3.45
C GLN A 35 9.42 7.21 3.44
N ARG A 36 10.21 6.17 3.70
CA ARG A 36 11.68 6.25 3.65
C ARG A 36 12.19 6.19 2.22
N ASP A 37 11.65 5.25 1.44
CA ASP A 37 12.06 5.05 0.05
C ASP A 37 10.88 4.48 -0.73
N PRO A 38 10.21 5.32 -1.52
CA PRO A 38 9.00 4.89 -2.24
C PRO A 38 9.21 3.79 -3.27
N PHE A 39 10.44 3.60 -3.75
CA PHE A 39 10.68 2.75 -4.90
C PHE A 39 11.60 1.57 -4.64
N ALA A 40 12.07 1.42 -3.42
CA ALA A 40 12.95 0.31 -3.04
C ALA A 40 12.65 -0.14 -1.61
N GLY A 41 13.05 -1.35 -1.28
CA GLY A 41 12.91 -1.88 0.07
C GLY A 41 12.05 -3.13 0.13
N ILE A 42 11.44 -3.37 1.29
CA ILE A 42 10.70 -4.61 1.54
C ILE A 42 9.41 -4.71 0.73
N GLY A 43 8.94 -5.93 0.54
CA GLY A 43 7.66 -6.17 -0.13
C GLY A 43 7.73 -6.18 -1.64
N LYS A 44 8.93 -6.22 -2.22
CA LYS A 44 9.14 -6.27 -3.67
C LYS A 44 8.39 -5.15 -4.40
N PRO A 45 8.75 -3.89 -4.15
CA PRO A 45 8.08 -2.78 -4.83
C PRO A 45 8.24 -2.89 -6.34
N GLU A 46 7.13 -2.74 -7.06
CA GLU A 46 7.16 -2.76 -8.52
C GLU A 46 6.16 -1.77 -9.10
N PRO A 47 6.53 -1.10 -10.20
CA PRO A 47 5.61 -0.19 -10.87
C PRO A 47 4.54 -0.98 -11.61
N LEU A 48 3.32 -0.47 -11.61
CA LEU A 48 2.21 -1.07 -12.32
C LEU A 48 2.09 -0.48 -13.72
N LYS A 49 1.35 -1.16 -14.59
CA LYS A 49 1.28 -0.83 -16.01
C LYS A 49 -0.16 -0.57 -16.45
N HIS A 50 -0.31 -0.09 -17.67
CA HIS A 50 -1.60 0.11 -18.32
C HIS A 50 -2.49 1.08 -17.52
N ALA A 51 -3.68 0.66 -17.18
CA ALA A 51 -4.63 1.51 -16.46
C ALA A 51 -4.13 1.95 -15.08
N LEU A 52 -3.18 1.20 -14.50
CA LEU A 52 -2.61 1.50 -13.19
C LEU A 52 -1.23 2.16 -13.29
N SER A 53 -0.85 2.63 -14.46
CA SER A 53 0.41 3.34 -14.68
C SER A 53 0.51 4.54 -13.73
N GLY A 54 1.67 4.68 -13.08
CA GLY A 54 1.89 5.70 -12.06
C GLY A 54 1.71 5.18 -10.64
N PHE A 55 1.09 4.04 -10.49
CA PHE A 55 0.97 3.36 -9.20
C PHE A 55 2.07 2.31 -9.05
N TRP A 56 2.33 1.96 -7.81
CA TRP A 56 3.27 0.92 -7.41
C TRP A 56 2.57 -0.06 -6.50
N SER A 57 3.12 -1.27 -6.38
CA SER A 57 2.61 -2.24 -5.41
C SER A 57 3.73 -2.83 -4.57
N ARG A 58 3.39 -3.20 -3.36
CA ARG A 58 4.25 -4.00 -2.48
C ARG A 58 3.45 -5.17 -1.94
N ARG A 59 4.10 -6.29 -1.73
CA ARG A 59 3.46 -7.49 -1.19
C ARG A 59 3.21 -7.33 0.29
N ILE A 60 1.96 -7.51 0.69
CA ILE A 60 1.58 -7.66 2.10
C ILE A 60 1.85 -9.11 2.51
N ASP A 61 1.30 -10.03 1.73
CA ASP A 61 1.53 -11.47 1.83
C ASP A 61 1.38 -12.09 0.43
N GLU A 62 1.21 -13.40 0.33
CA GLU A 62 1.10 -14.06 -0.96
C GLU A 62 -0.12 -13.61 -1.76
N ARG A 63 -1.20 -13.24 -1.08
CA ARG A 63 -2.46 -12.90 -1.72
C ARG A 63 -2.69 -11.40 -1.83
N HIS A 64 -2.30 -10.66 -0.81
CA HIS A 64 -2.68 -9.24 -0.70
C HIS A 64 -1.55 -8.31 -1.10
N ARG A 65 -1.93 -7.19 -1.72
CA ARG A 65 -0.98 -6.17 -2.17
C ARG A 65 -1.38 -4.80 -1.63
N LEU A 66 -0.38 -4.00 -1.33
CA LEU A 66 -0.53 -2.59 -1.03
C LEU A 66 -0.26 -1.82 -2.33
N VAL A 67 -1.28 -1.15 -2.85
CA VAL A 67 -1.15 -0.34 -4.06
C VAL A 67 -1.10 1.12 -3.67
N TYR A 68 -0.12 1.85 -4.17
CA TYR A 68 0.12 3.23 -3.77
C TYR A 68 0.71 4.07 -4.89
N ALA A 69 0.65 5.38 -4.72
CA ALA A 69 1.31 6.33 -5.60
C ALA A 69 1.91 7.44 -4.75
N VAL A 70 2.99 8.04 -5.24
CA VAL A 70 3.62 9.17 -4.59
C VAL A 70 3.52 10.36 -5.52
N SER A 71 2.99 11.46 -5.02
CA SER A 71 2.85 12.70 -5.78
C SER A 71 3.23 13.87 -4.87
N GLY A 72 4.33 14.56 -5.21
CA GLY A 72 4.84 15.62 -4.36
C GLY A 72 5.17 15.10 -2.97
N ASP A 73 4.58 15.71 -1.96
CA ASP A 73 4.77 15.30 -0.58
C ASP A 73 3.63 14.43 -0.04
N THR A 74 2.92 13.73 -0.92
CA THR A 74 1.78 12.91 -0.53
C THR A 74 1.97 11.47 -0.99
N LEU A 75 1.75 10.55 -0.07
CA LEU A 75 1.64 9.13 -0.34
C LEU A 75 0.16 8.79 -0.37
N LEU A 76 -0.34 8.39 -1.54
CA LEU A 76 -1.71 7.93 -1.71
C LEU A 76 -1.74 6.41 -1.58
N ILE A 77 -2.53 5.90 -0.65
CA ILE A 77 -2.80 4.47 -0.52
C ILE A 77 -4.11 4.19 -1.25
N ALA A 78 -4.04 3.41 -2.31
CA ALA A 78 -5.19 3.15 -3.18
C ALA A 78 -5.90 1.85 -2.84
N GLN A 79 -5.17 0.87 -2.32
CA GLN A 79 -5.71 -0.45 -2.03
C GLN A 79 -4.76 -1.17 -1.09
N CYS A 80 -5.28 -1.93 -0.14
CA CYS A 80 -4.43 -2.77 0.71
C CYS A 80 -5.08 -4.10 1.07
N ARG A 81 -5.89 -4.61 0.16
CA ARG A 81 -6.53 -5.92 0.28
C ARG A 81 -6.69 -6.51 -1.11
N ASP A 82 -6.57 -7.84 -1.21
CA ASP A 82 -6.66 -8.58 -2.46
C ASP A 82 -5.56 -8.21 -3.45
N HIS A 83 -5.76 -8.58 -4.67
CA HIS A 83 -4.83 -8.44 -5.77
C HIS A 83 -5.46 -7.54 -6.84
N TYR A 84 -4.67 -6.68 -7.40
CA TYR A 84 -5.15 -5.80 -8.48
C TYR A 84 -5.29 -6.55 -9.81
#